data_9f3c051a0746d2e0b452b92a547ed9b7
#
_entry.id   9f3c051a0746d2e0b452b92a547ed9b7
#
_cell.length_a   1.000
_cell.length_b   1.000
_cell.length_c   1.000
_cell.angle_alpha   90.00
_cell.angle_beta   90.00
_cell.angle_gamma   90.00
#
_symmetry.space_group_name_H-M   'P 1'
#
loop_
_entity.id
_entity.type
_entity.pdbx_description
1 polymer ?
#
loop_
_entity_poly.entity_id
_entity_poly.type
_entity_poly.pdbx_seq_one_letter_code
_entity_poly.pdbx_strand_id
1 'polypeptide(L)'
;MLRKLSPAVFVGVFLVLGNAAAGEWQTLEKCRLAPDQYMDGDSFHVLHEGKNHIFRLYFVDCPETDTSVPKRIADQMEDFGLAKDTAVVAAGQKAKEFTKKFLAGQFMVLTKWEDARGNSQQPRNYAVIFVGKKNLAEELVRSGHARAFGMPADYPDASRVKSFKDGLRRLQANAIRQKVGAFTGTSRGLAPTETAVPEREYVDYESEIGGQILQEGLNGLSIDFN
;
A
#
# COMPACT_ATOMS: atom_id res chain seq x y z
N MET A 1 -58.65 40.71 0.84
CA MET A 1 -57.79 39.73 1.49
C MET A 1 -56.63 39.37 0.59
N LEU A 2 -55.48 40.00 0.78
CA LEU A 2 -54.28 39.71 0.00
C LEU A 2 -53.42 38.72 0.81
N ARG A 3 -53.17 37.53 0.27
CA ARG A 3 -52.22 36.55 0.83
C ARG A 3 -50.77 36.97 0.46
N LYS A 4 -49.95 37.19 1.48
CA LYS A 4 -48.50 37.42 1.33
C LYS A 4 -47.83 36.09 1.02
N LEU A 5 -47.15 35.99 -0.11
CA LEU A 5 -46.24 34.91 -0.46
C LEU A 5 -44.89 35.18 0.22
N SER A 6 -44.44 34.22 1.05
CA SER A 6 -43.08 34.22 1.61
C SER A 6 -42.06 33.77 0.56
N PRO A 7 -40.88 34.41 0.46
CA PRO A 7 -39.83 33.93 -0.44
C PRO A 7 -39.15 32.72 0.16
N ALA A 8 -39.09 31.66 -0.63
CA ALA A 8 -38.26 30.46 -0.31
C ALA A 8 -36.79 30.82 -0.49
N VAL A 9 -36.05 30.72 0.61
CA VAL A 9 -34.57 30.82 0.57
C VAL A 9 -34.01 29.51 0.03
N PHE A 10 -33.49 29.56 -1.17
CA PHE A 10 -32.72 28.45 -1.76
C PHE A 10 -31.29 28.52 -1.22
N VAL A 11 -30.95 27.67 -0.24
CA VAL A 11 -29.58 27.46 0.21
C VAL A 11 -28.90 26.56 -0.82
N GLY A 12 -28.15 27.18 -1.73
CA GLY A 12 -27.29 26.44 -2.65
C GLY A 12 -26.10 25.84 -1.91
N VAL A 13 -26.08 24.53 -1.77
CA VAL A 13 -24.89 23.81 -1.33
C VAL A 13 -23.88 23.85 -2.47
N PHE A 14 -22.90 24.74 -2.38
CA PHE A 14 -21.73 24.73 -3.27
C PHE A 14 -20.84 23.55 -2.85
N LEU A 15 -20.89 22.46 -3.60
CA LEU A 15 -19.87 21.42 -3.55
C LEU A 15 -18.58 22.00 -4.13
N VAL A 16 -17.66 22.39 -3.27
CA VAL A 16 -16.29 22.71 -3.71
C VAL A 16 -15.62 21.38 -4.06
N LEU A 17 -15.67 21.02 -5.34
CA LEU A 17 -14.80 19.99 -5.90
C LEU A 17 -13.39 20.57 -5.93
N GLY A 18 -12.64 20.33 -4.86
CA GLY A 18 -11.22 20.63 -4.82
C GLY A 18 -10.51 19.81 -5.89
N ASN A 19 -10.06 20.45 -6.96
CA ASN A 19 -9.07 19.85 -7.86
C ASN A 19 -7.78 19.72 -7.05
N ALA A 20 -7.49 18.51 -6.54
CA ALA A 20 -6.18 18.22 -5.99
C ALA A 20 -5.14 18.36 -7.10
N ALA A 21 -4.10 19.14 -6.85
CA ALA A 21 -2.98 19.29 -7.78
C ALA A 21 -2.30 17.93 -7.96
N ALA A 22 -1.96 17.57 -9.21
CA ALA A 22 -1.21 16.35 -9.49
C ALA A 22 0.13 16.39 -8.71
N GLY A 23 0.41 15.33 -7.93
CA GLY A 23 1.63 15.22 -7.14
C GLY A 23 1.47 15.41 -5.62
N GLU A 24 0.28 15.78 -5.13
CA GLU A 24 -0.03 15.80 -3.69
C GLU A 24 -0.66 14.49 -3.23
N TRP A 25 -0.41 14.12 -1.97
CA TRP A 25 -1.04 12.95 -1.37
C TRP A 25 -2.54 13.16 -1.20
N GLN A 26 -3.31 12.21 -1.71
CA GLN A 26 -4.75 12.15 -1.54
C GLN A 26 -5.11 10.91 -0.72
N THR A 27 -6.05 11.07 0.20
CA THR A 27 -6.58 10.00 1.02
C THR A 27 -7.93 9.55 0.47
N LEU A 28 -8.05 8.27 0.13
CA LEU A 28 -9.31 7.64 -0.25
C LEU A 28 -9.75 6.74 0.90
N GLU A 29 -10.81 7.13 1.58
CA GLU A 29 -11.34 6.37 2.71
C GLU A 29 -12.40 5.35 2.28
N LYS A 30 -12.69 4.38 3.16
CA LYS A 30 -13.75 3.38 2.97
C LYS A 30 -13.63 2.59 1.66
N CYS A 31 -12.41 2.46 1.14
CA CYS A 31 -12.13 1.63 -0.02
C CYS A 31 -12.44 0.17 0.27
N ARG A 32 -12.75 -0.59 -0.77
CA ARG A 32 -12.94 -2.06 -0.72
C ARG A 32 -12.20 -2.71 -1.87
N LEU A 33 -11.74 -3.94 -1.63
CA LEU A 33 -11.18 -4.75 -2.70
C LEU A 33 -12.28 -5.05 -3.73
N ALA A 34 -12.03 -4.76 -5.00
CA ALA A 34 -12.97 -5.14 -6.06
C ALA A 34 -12.87 -6.66 -6.31
N PRO A 35 -14.00 -7.32 -6.64
CA PRO A 35 -14.00 -8.72 -7.02
C PRO A 35 -13.38 -8.86 -8.42
N ASP A 36 -12.08 -9.00 -8.49
CA ASP A 36 -11.33 -9.16 -9.73
C ASP A 36 -10.38 -10.35 -9.64
N GLN A 37 -10.23 -11.05 -10.76
CA GLN A 37 -9.31 -12.18 -10.87
C GLN A 37 -7.87 -11.74 -11.22
N TYR A 38 -7.72 -10.56 -11.83
CA TYR A 38 -6.43 -10.01 -12.25
C TYR A 38 -5.78 -9.20 -11.14
N MET A 39 -5.33 -9.90 -10.11
CA MET A 39 -4.55 -9.32 -9.02
C MET A 39 -3.36 -10.20 -8.68
N ASP A 40 -2.31 -9.58 -8.21
CA ASP A 40 -1.19 -10.21 -7.51
C ASP A 40 -1.09 -9.67 -6.08
N GLY A 41 0.01 -9.93 -5.38
CA GLY A 41 0.13 -9.53 -3.98
C GLY A 41 0.27 -8.02 -3.79
N ASP A 42 0.86 -7.32 -4.75
CA ASP A 42 1.18 -5.88 -4.67
C ASP A 42 0.40 -5.01 -5.67
N SER A 43 -0.48 -5.61 -6.48
CA SER A 43 -1.26 -4.88 -7.49
C SER A 43 -2.67 -5.46 -7.56
N PHE A 44 -3.70 -4.63 -7.39
CA PHE A 44 -5.08 -5.07 -7.26
C PHE A 44 -6.09 -3.96 -7.55
N HIS A 45 -7.33 -4.38 -7.78
CA HIS A 45 -8.46 -3.50 -8.06
C HIS A 45 -9.15 -3.05 -6.78
N VAL A 46 -9.48 -1.76 -6.70
CA VAL A 46 -10.07 -1.11 -5.54
C VAL A 46 -11.32 -0.34 -5.93
N LEU A 47 -12.41 -0.60 -5.24
CA LEU A 47 -13.65 0.17 -5.33
C LEU A 47 -13.62 1.34 -4.34
N HIS A 48 -13.75 2.56 -4.85
CA HIS A 48 -13.95 3.77 -4.08
C HIS A 48 -15.03 4.63 -4.74
N GLU A 49 -16.06 5.01 -4.00
CA GLU A 49 -17.19 5.82 -4.48
C GLU A 49 -17.81 5.32 -5.80
N GLY A 50 -17.95 4.01 -5.93
CA GLY A 50 -18.52 3.36 -7.12
C GLY A 50 -17.57 3.29 -8.33
N LYS A 51 -16.36 3.79 -8.23
CA LYS A 51 -15.34 3.72 -9.28
C LYS A 51 -14.33 2.61 -8.99
N ASN A 52 -13.89 1.92 -10.03
CA ASN A 52 -12.82 0.92 -9.94
C ASN A 52 -11.48 1.56 -10.33
N HIS A 53 -10.50 1.44 -9.43
CA HIS A 53 -9.13 1.89 -9.61
C HIS A 53 -8.20 0.70 -9.50
N ILE A 54 -7.07 0.71 -10.23
CA ILE A 54 -6.02 -0.29 -10.06
C ILE A 54 -4.86 0.39 -9.36
N PHE A 55 -4.47 -0.17 -8.21
CA PHE A 55 -3.31 0.31 -7.45
C PHE A 55 -2.19 -0.71 -7.42
N ARG A 56 -0.96 -0.21 -7.42
CA ARG A 56 0.26 -0.94 -7.15
C ARG A 56 0.94 -0.33 -5.93
N LEU A 57 1.45 -1.16 -5.04
CA LEU A 57 2.12 -0.68 -3.85
C LEU A 57 3.45 0.00 -4.18
N TYR A 58 3.73 1.10 -3.49
CA TYR A 58 5.09 1.63 -3.39
C TYR A 58 5.98 0.71 -2.56
N PHE A 59 7.30 0.78 -2.77
CA PHE A 59 8.38 0.21 -1.95
C PHE A 59 8.51 -1.31 -1.93
N VAL A 60 7.56 -2.07 -2.41
CA VAL A 60 7.56 -3.53 -2.32
C VAL A 60 7.27 -4.20 -3.67
N ASP A 61 7.70 -5.45 -3.79
CA ASP A 61 7.47 -6.27 -4.96
C ASP A 61 7.17 -7.70 -4.50
N CYS A 62 5.97 -8.19 -4.83
CA CYS A 62 5.56 -9.57 -4.57
C CYS A 62 6.05 -10.51 -5.68
N PRO A 63 6.23 -11.80 -5.39
CA PRO A 63 6.48 -12.80 -6.43
C PRO A 63 5.35 -12.80 -7.47
N GLU A 64 5.71 -13.04 -8.74
CA GLU A 64 4.77 -13.16 -9.84
C GLU A 64 3.78 -14.31 -9.64
N THR A 65 2.55 -14.14 -10.09
CA THR A 65 1.48 -15.15 -10.01
C THR A 65 1.40 -16.06 -11.22
N ASP A 66 2.18 -15.79 -12.27
CA ASP A 66 2.32 -16.59 -13.48
C ASP A 66 3.72 -16.43 -14.09
N THR A 67 3.99 -17.11 -15.18
CA THR A 67 5.30 -17.12 -15.86
C THR A 67 5.37 -16.20 -17.09
N SER A 68 4.43 -15.29 -17.26
CA SER A 68 4.31 -14.41 -18.45
C SER A 68 5.51 -13.46 -18.61
N VAL A 69 6.26 -13.16 -17.54
CA VAL A 69 7.43 -12.28 -17.55
C VAL A 69 8.68 -13.02 -17.08
N PRO A 70 9.32 -13.84 -17.95
CA PRO A 70 10.42 -14.74 -17.55
C PRO A 70 11.61 -14.04 -16.90
N LYS A 71 11.95 -12.82 -17.34
CA LYS A 71 13.03 -12.05 -16.72
C LYS A 71 12.72 -11.71 -15.26
N ARG A 72 11.52 -11.27 -14.95
CA ARG A 72 11.11 -10.99 -13.55
C ARG A 72 11.12 -12.24 -12.69
N ILE A 73 10.67 -13.36 -13.25
CA ILE A 73 10.75 -14.65 -12.56
C ILE A 73 12.21 -14.99 -12.20
N ALA A 74 13.16 -14.84 -13.15
CA ALA A 74 14.57 -15.11 -12.88
C ALA A 74 15.14 -14.20 -11.78
N ASP A 75 14.87 -12.90 -11.84
CA ASP A 75 15.28 -11.93 -10.82
C ASP A 75 14.68 -12.28 -9.43
N GLN A 76 13.41 -12.69 -9.41
CA GLN A 76 12.72 -13.08 -8.16
C GLN A 76 13.21 -14.44 -7.62
N MET A 77 13.57 -15.38 -8.48
CA MET A 77 14.21 -16.64 -8.03
C MET A 77 15.50 -16.35 -7.26
N GLU A 78 16.32 -15.42 -7.75
CA GLU A 78 17.56 -15.02 -7.09
C GLU A 78 17.27 -14.34 -5.73
N ASP A 79 16.40 -13.32 -5.73
CA ASP A 79 16.14 -12.49 -4.55
C ASP A 79 15.42 -13.24 -3.42
N PHE A 80 14.49 -14.13 -3.77
CA PHE A 80 13.80 -14.97 -2.78
C PHE A 80 14.53 -16.27 -2.47
N GLY A 81 15.62 -16.60 -3.18
CA GLY A 81 16.36 -17.83 -3.03
C GLY A 81 15.58 -19.07 -3.46
N LEU A 82 14.72 -18.96 -4.44
CA LEU A 82 13.87 -20.02 -4.96
C LEU A 82 14.54 -20.75 -6.12
N ALA A 83 14.46 -22.07 -6.15
CA ALA A 83 15.18 -22.89 -7.13
C ALA A 83 14.45 -23.08 -8.48
N LYS A 84 13.16 -22.74 -8.53
CA LYS A 84 12.30 -22.98 -9.71
C LYS A 84 11.30 -21.85 -9.90
N ASP A 85 10.95 -21.59 -11.14
CA ASP A 85 9.88 -20.67 -11.56
C ASP A 85 8.52 -21.01 -10.90
N THR A 86 8.17 -22.31 -10.85
CA THR A 86 6.95 -22.79 -10.20
C THR A 86 6.92 -22.46 -8.70
N ALA A 87 8.07 -22.36 -8.03
CA ALA A 87 8.14 -21.95 -6.63
C ALA A 87 7.88 -20.45 -6.48
N VAL A 88 8.32 -19.61 -7.45
CA VAL A 88 7.99 -18.18 -7.49
C VAL A 88 6.49 -18.00 -7.66
N VAL A 89 5.88 -18.69 -8.63
CA VAL A 89 4.43 -18.62 -8.87
C VAL A 89 3.63 -19.06 -7.65
N ALA A 90 4.04 -20.16 -6.99
CA ALA A 90 3.38 -20.61 -5.76
C ALA A 90 3.50 -19.60 -4.62
N ALA A 91 4.64 -18.91 -4.50
CA ALA A 91 4.83 -17.83 -3.53
C ALA A 91 3.96 -16.61 -3.88
N GLY A 92 3.86 -16.25 -5.16
CA GLY A 92 2.98 -15.18 -5.64
C GLY A 92 1.51 -15.44 -5.35
N GLN A 93 1.04 -16.68 -5.55
CA GLN A 93 -0.32 -17.05 -5.19
C GLN A 93 -0.59 -16.91 -3.67
N LYS A 94 0.39 -17.24 -2.82
CA LYS A 94 0.29 -17.04 -1.36
C LYS A 94 0.26 -15.55 -1.01
N ALA A 95 1.08 -14.72 -1.67
CA ALA A 95 1.07 -13.27 -1.48
C ALA A 95 -0.29 -12.67 -1.88
N LYS A 96 -0.84 -13.09 -3.02
CA LYS A 96 -2.20 -12.72 -3.47
C LYS A 96 -3.27 -13.07 -2.43
N GLU A 97 -3.26 -14.28 -1.91
CA GLU A 97 -4.23 -14.70 -0.88
C GLU A 97 -4.03 -13.96 0.45
N PHE A 98 -2.79 -13.63 0.82
CA PHE A 98 -2.51 -12.78 1.98
C PHE A 98 -3.15 -11.40 1.81
N THR A 99 -2.90 -10.73 0.68
CA THR A 99 -3.47 -9.42 0.37
C THR A 99 -5.00 -9.44 0.37
N LYS A 100 -5.63 -10.45 -0.22
CA LYS A 100 -7.08 -10.62 -0.17
C LYS A 100 -7.62 -10.70 1.26
N LYS A 101 -6.98 -11.48 2.11
CA LYS A 101 -7.38 -11.61 3.53
C LYS A 101 -7.18 -10.32 4.29
N PHE A 102 -6.06 -9.64 4.05
CA PHE A 102 -5.74 -8.37 4.69
C PHE A 102 -6.75 -7.27 4.31
N LEU A 103 -7.14 -7.21 3.04
CA LEU A 103 -8.08 -6.23 2.49
C LEU A 103 -9.56 -6.69 2.48
N ALA A 104 -9.93 -7.69 3.27
CA ALA A 104 -11.28 -8.24 3.27
C ALA A 104 -12.37 -7.25 3.72
N GLY A 105 -12.00 -6.25 4.52
CA GLY A 105 -12.89 -5.20 5.03
C GLY A 105 -12.76 -3.88 4.26
N GLN A 106 -13.07 -2.80 4.94
CA GLN A 106 -12.78 -1.44 4.47
C GLN A 106 -11.33 -1.08 4.81
N PHE A 107 -10.71 -0.32 3.91
CA PHE A 107 -9.35 0.16 4.07
C PHE A 107 -9.18 1.56 3.50
N MET A 108 -8.04 2.16 3.78
CA MET A 108 -7.63 3.49 3.32
C MET A 108 -6.53 3.36 2.28
N VAL A 109 -6.59 4.21 1.25
CA VAL A 109 -5.58 4.33 0.20
C VAL A 109 -5.03 5.74 0.22
N LEU A 110 -3.70 5.87 0.28
CA LEU A 110 -2.98 7.12 0.02
C LEU A 110 -2.35 7.03 -1.36
N THR A 111 -2.61 7.99 -2.22
CA THR A 111 -2.08 8.02 -3.59
C THR A 111 -1.76 9.43 -4.04
N LYS A 112 -0.79 9.57 -4.93
CA LYS A 112 -0.52 10.78 -5.72
C LYS A 112 -0.99 10.65 -7.15
N TRP A 113 -1.65 9.54 -7.47
CA TRP A 113 -2.04 9.17 -8.84
C TRP A 113 -0.85 9.01 -9.80
N GLU A 114 0.34 8.74 -9.29
CA GLU A 114 1.52 8.48 -10.11
C GLU A 114 1.34 7.19 -10.92
N ASP A 115 1.69 7.27 -12.20
CA ASP A 115 1.53 6.15 -13.15
C ASP A 115 2.40 4.95 -12.76
N ALA A 116 1.77 3.82 -12.54
CA ALA A 116 2.39 2.55 -12.17
C ALA A 116 2.28 1.46 -13.25
N ARG A 117 1.86 1.84 -14.47
CA ARG A 117 1.61 0.87 -15.57
C ARG A 117 2.84 0.06 -15.94
N GLY A 118 4.02 0.70 -16.01
CA GLY A 118 5.17 0.03 -16.61
C GLY A 118 4.83 -0.46 -18.02
N ASN A 119 4.92 -1.77 -18.25
CA ASN A 119 4.54 -2.40 -19.53
C ASN A 119 3.08 -2.88 -19.57
N SER A 120 2.27 -2.62 -18.55
CA SER A 120 0.86 -3.04 -18.51
C SER A 120 0.00 -2.19 -19.45
N GLN A 121 -0.94 -2.82 -20.13
CA GLN A 121 -1.95 -2.13 -20.93
C GLN A 121 -3.00 -1.43 -20.08
N GLN A 122 -3.20 -1.86 -18.83
CA GLN A 122 -4.20 -1.29 -17.92
C GLN A 122 -3.61 -0.11 -17.14
N PRO A 123 -4.32 1.04 -17.08
CA PRO A 123 -3.94 2.15 -16.21
C PRO A 123 -3.92 1.69 -14.75
N ARG A 124 -2.81 1.93 -14.05
CA ARG A 124 -2.70 1.72 -12.61
C ARG A 124 -1.87 2.82 -11.98
N ASN A 125 -2.11 3.08 -10.71
CA ASN A 125 -1.43 4.13 -9.96
C ASN A 125 -0.73 3.56 -8.74
N TYR A 126 0.35 4.21 -8.31
CA TYR A 126 1.01 3.84 -7.07
C TYR A 126 0.19 4.26 -5.85
N ALA A 127 0.27 3.46 -4.79
CA ALA A 127 -0.41 3.74 -3.53
C ALA A 127 0.30 3.17 -2.30
N VAL A 128 0.00 3.77 -1.15
CA VAL A 128 0.24 3.22 0.19
C VAL A 128 -1.13 2.84 0.77
N ILE A 129 -1.26 1.68 1.40
CA ILE A 129 -2.54 1.14 1.83
C ILE A 129 -2.53 0.74 3.30
N PHE A 130 -3.60 1.11 4.00
CA PHE A 130 -3.79 0.86 5.42
C PHE A 130 -5.10 0.15 5.73
N VAL A 131 -5.03 -0.84 6.63
CA VAL A 131 -6.18 -1.39 7.33
C VAL A 131 -6.06 -1.04 8.81
N GLY A 132 -6.86 -0.10 9.27
CA GLY A 132 -6.63 0.54 10.56
C GLY A 132 -5.26 1.21 10.57
N LYS A 133 -4.40 0.84 11.52
CA LYS A 133 -3.02 1.36 11.60
C LYS A 133 -1.98 0.53 10.86
N LYS A 134 -2.34 -0.63 10.28
CA LYS A 134 -1.40 -1.54 9.64
C LYS A 134 -1.17 -1.18 8.19
N ASN A 135 0.09 -1.00 7.81
CA ASN A 135 0.52 -0.76 6.44
C ASN A 135 0.67 -2.11 5.69
N LEU A 136 0.00 -2.26 4.55
CA LEU A 136 0.02 -3.50 3.77
C LEU A 136 1.44 -3.86 3.28
N ALA A 137 2.23 -2.89 2.84
CA ALA A 137 3.59 -3.14 2.37
C ALA A 137 4.48 -3.71 3.50
N GLU A 138 4.38 -3.16 4.71
CA GLU A 138 5.11 -3.66 5.88
C GLU A 138 4.67 -5.07 6.26
N GLU A 139 3.38 -5.36 6.26
CA GLU A 139 2.85 -6.68 6.60
C GLU A 139 3.22 -7.75 5.57
N LEU A 140 3.23 -7.40 4.28
CA LEU A 140 3.71 -8.29 3.21
C LEU A 140 5.19 -8.64 3.39
N VAL A 141 6.03 -7.63 3.65
CA VAL A 141 7.47 -7.85 3.87
C VAL A 141 7.73 -8.62 5.16
N ARG A 142 7.07 -8.28 6.25
CA ARG A 142 7.16 -8.96 7.56
C ARG A 142 6.83 -10.45 7.44
N SER A 143 5.81 -10.77 6.68
CA SER A 143 5.34 -12.15 6.46
C SER A 143 6.11 -12.89 5.36
N GLY A 144 7.12 -12.25 4.74
CA GLY A 144 7.92 -12.83 3.68
C GLY A 144 7.17 -13.00 2.34
N HIS A 145 6.08 -12.27 2.14
CA HIS A 145 5.29 -12.29 0.91
C HIS A 145 5.73 -11.24 -0.12
N ALA A 146 6.59 -10.30 0.27
CA ALA A 146 7.20 -9.33 -0.62
C ALA A 146 8.67 -9.08 -0.26
N ARG A 147 9.45 -8.63 -1.25
CA ARG A 147 10.76 -8.03 -1.05
C ARG A 147 10.65 -6.52 -0.93
N ALA A 148 11.56 -5.89 -0.18
CA ALA A 148 11.69 -4.44 -0.07
C ALA A 148 12.34 -3.88 -1.34
N PHE A 149 11.57 -3.76 -2.39
CA PHE A 149 11.97 -3.38 -3.75
C PHE A 149 10.83 -2.62 -4.43
N GLY A 150 11.11 -1.79 -5.43
CA GLY A 150 10.09 -1.09 -6.21
C GLY A 150 10.24 0.43 -6.17
N MET A 151 9.22 1.11 -6.69
CA MET A 151 9.20 2.57 -6.77
C MET A 151 9.16 3.17 -5.35
N PRO A 152 10.09 4.05 -4.99
CA PRO A 152 10.00 4.82 -3.76
C PRO A 152 9.03 5.99 -3.91
N ALA A 153 8.54 6.50 -2.78
CA ALA A 153 7.77 7.73 -2.69
C ALA A 153 8.30 8.58 -1.55
N ASP A 154 7.91 9.83 -1.47
CA ASP A 154 8.16 10.74 -0.34
C ASP A 154 7.18 10.46 0.82
N TYR A 155 7.14 9.20 1.25
CA TYR A 155 6.24 8.69 2.28
C TYR A 155 7.03 8.24 3.52
N PRO A 156 6.51 8.48 4.73
CA PRO A 156 5.33 9.29 5.08
C PRO A 156 5.50 10.77 4.76
N ASP A 157 6.71 11.24 4.69
CA ASP A 157 7.17 12.53 4.19
C ASP A 157 8.60 12.41 3.66
N ALA A 158 9.09 13.41 2.95
CA ALA A 158 10.41 13.38 2.29
C ALA A 158 11.58 13.14 3.28
N SER A 159 11.47 13.57 4.53
CA SER A 159 12.52 13.41 5.55
C SER A 159 12.57 11.98 6.11
N ARG A 160 11.46 11.25 6.09
CA ARG A 160 11.30 9.90 6.66
C ARG A 160 11.45 8.77 5.66
N VAL A 161 11.51 9.05 4.36
CA VAL A 161 11.64 8.01 3.29
C VAL A 161 12.78 7.03 3.59
N LYS A 162 13.94 7.55 4.00
CA LYS A 162 15.10 6.70 4.29
C LYS A 162 14.80 5.74 5.44
N SER A 163 14.25 6.23 6.54
CA SER A 163 13.97 5.40 7.72
C SER A 163 12.87 4.37 7.43
N PHE A 164 11.85 4.71 6.64
CA PHE A 164 10.83 3.77 6.19
C PHE A 164 11.45 2.64 5.33
N LYS A 165 12.26 2.97 4.34
CA LYS A 165 12.97 1.98 3.52
C LYS A 165 13.88 1.08 4.35
N ASP A 166 14.62 1.65 5.31
CA ASP A 166 15.47 0.88 6.20
C ASP A 166 14.64 -0.01 7.14
N GLY A 167 13.45 0.42 7.54
CA GLY A 167 12.45 -0.38 8.24
C GLY A 167 12.05 -1.62 7.43
N LEU A 168 11.64 -1.43 6.17
CA LEU A 168 11.29 -2.54 5.27
C LEU A 168 12.45 -3.52 5.08
N ARG A 169 13.68 -3.04 4.92
CA ARG A 169 14.87 -3.90 4.79
C ARG A 169 15.10 -4.73 6.05
N ARG A 170 14.91 -4.16 7.24
CA ARG A 170 14.98 -4.91 8.51
C ARG A 170 13.90 -5.96 8.61
N LEU A 171 12.66 -5.64 8.22
CA LEU A 171 11.56 -6.62 8.17
C LEU A 171 11.89 -7.77 7.22
N GLN A 172 12.42 -7.48 6.03
CA GLN A 172 12.85 -8.52 5.09
C GLN A 172 13.99 -9.37 5.65
N ALA A 173 15.01 -8.77 6.25
CA ALA A 173 16.09 -9.52 6.88
C ALA A 173 15.58 -10.47 7.99
N ASN A 174 14.58 -10.03 8.76
CA ASN A 174 13.91 -10.86 9.75
C ASN A 174 13.13 -12.02 9.09
N ALA A 175 12.37 -11.75 8.03
CA ALA A 175 11.64 -12.77 7.29
C ALA A 175 12.57 -13.85 6.71
N ILE A 176 13.71 -13.44 6.15
CA ILE A 176 14.76 -14.35 5.66
C ILE A 176 15.33 -15.20 6.80
N ARG A 177 15.69 -14.58 7.93
CA ARG A 177 16.26 -15.28 9.09
C ARG A 177 15.27 -16.29 9.68
N GLN A 178 14.00 -15.92 9.73
CA GLN A 178 12.92 -16.80 10.24
C GLN A 178 12.44 -17.81 9.19
N LYS A 179 12.92 -17.71 7.95
CA LYS A 179 12.50 -18.57 6.83
C LYS A 179 10.98 -18.60 6.63
N VAL A 180 10.34 -17.42 6.62
CA VAL A 180 8.89 -17.32 6.42
C VAL A 180 8.53 -16.90 4.99
N GLY A 181 7.30 -17.20 4.58
CA GLY A 181 6.76 -16.83 3.28
C GLY A 181 7.54 -17.41 2.11
N ALA A 182 7.94 -16.59 1.17
CA ALA A 182 8.75 -16.96 0.01
C ALA A 182 10.20 -17.32 0.38
N PHE A 183 10.69 -16.92 1.55
CA PHE A 183 12.06 -17.16 2.01
C PHE A 183 12.29 -18.51 2.67
N THR A 184 11.32 -19.42 2.66
CA THR A 184 11.41 -20.76 3.28
C THR A 184 12.53 -21.64 2.70
N GLY A 185 12.93 -21.40 1.45
CA GLY A 185 13.95 -22.16 0.73
C GLY A 185 15.35 -21.54 0.74
N THR A 186 15.55 -20.38 1.34
CA THR A 186 16.84 -19.67 1.31
C THR A 186 17.90 -20.40 2.13
N SER A 187 18.76 -21.15 1.42
CA SER A 187 19.99 -21.72 1.96
C SER A 187 21.21 -20.78 1.78
N ARG A 188 21.08 -19.71 1.01
CA ARG A 188 22.13 -18.70 0.87
C ARG A 188 22.17 -17.87 2.14
N GLY A 189 23.20 -18.10 2.94
CA GLY A 189 23.63 -17.16 3.96
C GLY A 189 23.91 -15.84 3.26
N LEU A 190 22.99 -14.88 3.32
CA LEU A 190 23.36 -13.48 3.24
C LEU A 190 24.38 -13.32 4.36
N ALA A 191 25.66 -13.06 3.97
CA ALA A 191 26.66 -12.63 4.94
C ALA A 191 25.98 -11.58 5.80
N PRO A 192 26.08 -11.66 7.13
CA PRO A 192 25.57 -10.60 7.97
C PRO A 192 26.30 -9.35 7.52
N THR A 193 25.61 -8.42 6.84
CA THR A 193 26.08 -7.06 6.84
C THR A 193 26.07 -6.69 8.31
N GLU A 194 27.25 -6.63 8.83
CA GLU A 194 27.62 -6.35 10.21
C GLU A 194 26.99 -5.03 10.64
N THR A 195 25.79 -5.13 11.12
CA THR A 195 25.19 -4.32 12.16
C THR A 195 24.00 -5.10 12.67
N ALA A 196 24.26 -5.97 13.65
CA ALA A 196 23.27 -6.27 14.65
C ALA A 196 22.91 -4.94 15.29
N VAL A 197 21.94 -4.25 14.71
CA VAL A 197 21.30 -3.12 15.37
C VAL A 197 20.57 -3.73 16.56
N PRO A 198 20.89 -3.34 17.80
CA PRO A 198 20.20 -3.82 18.97
C PRO A 198 18.71 -3.63 18.73
N GLU A 199 17.93 -4.50 19.33
CA GLU A 199 16.48 -4.43 19.44
C GLU A 199 16.08 -3.13 20.14
N ARG A 200 16.31 -2.02 19.44
CA ARG A 200 15.89 -0.70 19.87
C ARG A 200 14.54 -0.47 19.24
N GLU A 201 13.58 -0.52 20.17
CA GLU A 201 12.36 0.24 20.09
C GLU A 201 11.80 0.32 18.66
N TYR A 202 10.89 -0.59 18.40
CA TYR A 202 9.87 -0.38 17.39
C TYR A 202 9.39 1.07 17.57
N VAL A 203 9.89 1.98 16.75
CA VAL A 203 9.30 3.31 16.70
C VAL A 203 7.90 3.04 16.23
N ASP A 204 6.95 3.19 17.14
CA ASP A 204 5.54 3.01 16.89
C ASP A 204 5.10 4.14 15.95
N TYR A 205 5.40 3.97 14.66
CA TYR A 205 4.88 4.84 13.61
C TYR A 205 3.36 4.85 13.61
N GLU A 206 2.73 3.86 14.28
CA GLU A 206 1.30 3.78 14.47
C GLU A 206 0.76 4.95 15.31
N SER A 207 1.49 5.41 16.33
CA SER A 207 1.00 6.48 17.21
C SER A 207 1.17 7.88 16.61
N GLU A 208 2.21 8.12 15.80
CA GLU A 208 2.48 9.45 15.24
C GLU A 208 1.73 9.71 13.94
N ILE A 209 1.69 8.74 13.01
CA ILE A 209 1.07 8.95 11.68
C ILE A 209 -0.45 8.85 11.78
N GLY A 210 -0.97 7.87 12.51
CA GLY A 210 -2.41 7.75 12.78
C GLY A 210 -2.96 8.97 13.54
N GLY A 211 -2.15 9.58 14.43
CA GLY A 211 -2.48 10.80 15.16
C GLY A 211 -2.50 12.04 14.27
N GLN A 212 -1.52 12.22 13.38
CA GLN A 212 -1.46 13.39 12.50
C GLN A 212 -2.53 13.35 11.41
N ILE A 213 -2.76 12.20 10.78
CA ILE A 213 -3.80 12.07 9.73
C ILE A 213 -5.19 12.25 10.33
N LEU A 214 -5.44 11.75 11.55
CA LEU A 214 -6.71 11.99 12.27
C LEU A 214 -6.85 13.44 12.73
N GLN A 215 -5.75 14.11 13.09
CA GLN A 215 -5.78 15.48 13.57
C GLN A 215 -5.95 16.50 12.45
N GLU A 216 -5.36 16.27 11.28
CA GLU A 216 -5.59 17.08 10.09
C GLU A 216 -7.00 16.89 9.52
N GLY A 217 -7.54 15.67 9.58
CA GLY A 217 -8.95 15.39 9.23
C GLY A 217 -9.97 16.03 10.18
N LEU A 218 -9.64 16.19 11.46
CA LEU A 218 -10.50 16.83 12.46
C LEU A 218 -10.38 18.36 12.48
N ASN A 219 -9.22 18.91 12.15
CA ASN A 219 -9.02 20.37 12.08
C ASN A 219 -9.70 21.02 10.86
N GLY A 220 -10.10 20.21 9.85
CA GLY A 220 -10.94 20.65 8.73
C GLY A 220 -12.43 20.75 9.04
N LEU A 221 -12.87 20.30 10.23
CA LEU A 221 -14.26 20.31 10.70
C LEU A 221 -14.41 21.21 11.94
N SER A 222 -14.12 22.51 11.81
CA SER A 222 -14.61 23.48 12.79
C SER A 222 -16.09 23.71 12.53
N ILE A 223 -16.94 22.99 13.25
CA ILE A 223 -18.36 23.30 13.35
C ILE A 223 -18.49 24.37 14.42
N ASP A 224 -18.61 25.63 14.01
CA ASP A 224 -19.04 26.69 14.89
C ASP A 224 -20.51 26.48 15.27
N PHE A 225 -20.76 26.08 16.51
CA PHE A 225 -22.07 26.16 17.12
C PHE A 225 -22.23 27.55 17.73
N ASN A 226 -22.97 28.40 17.04
CA ASN A 226 -23.68 29.53 17.61
C ASN A 226 -25.17 29.42 17.27
#